data_740c424034d1cd0b287158d46cb5f9c2
#
_entry.id   740c424034d1cd0b287158d46cb5f9c2
#
_cell.length_a   1.000
_cell.length_b   1.000
_cell.length_c   1.000
_cell.angle_alpha   90.00
_cell.angle_beta   90.00
_cell.angle_gamma   90.00
#
_symmetry.space_group_name_H-M   'P 1'
#
loop_
_entity.id
_entity.type
_entity.pdbx_description
1 polymer ?
#
loop_
_entity_poly.entity_id
_entity_poly.type
_entity_poly.pdbx_seq_one_letter_code
_entity_poly.pdbx_strand_id
1 'polypeptide(L)'
;GFNIFEAISNCSDILTHFGGHPLAAGMGLNVKDIAAFRKRINDFAKNNYPVMPIQTLKIDCKLSPYYLTLDLVNNLAELEPFGTDNAQPVFGLYNLTLTNVAAIGDGKHLKIEAAKKGKSVRMVKFRTTLDEFPHKIGDTLDFAVKLSKSTFKNKDYISAQIVDFRKSGIDIDKYYREKNDYLLFKLGKKNKTELYPNRDICAVVYKYLKSQKGYKYTFDDLYFELANYLTYGQLAFALDAFEEAGLIKREGNITLNDVKTKANLERTDTLTVLKGRL
;
A
#
# COMPACT_ATOMS: atom_id res chain seq x y z
N GLY A 1 -0.46 -12.94 -10.13
CA GLY A 1 -1.51 -11.96 -9.96
C GLY A 1 -2.87 -12.50 -10.41
N PHE A 2 -3.89 -11.68 -10.36
CA PHE A 2 -5.21 -12.01 -10.91
C PHE A 2 -5.15 -12.06 -12.44
N ASN A 3 -5.58 -13.19 -13.03
CA ASN A 3 -5.61 -13.35 -14.48
C ASN A 3 -6.96 -12.84 -15.01
N ILE A 4 -6.97 -11.60 -15.54
CA ILE A 4 -8.19 -10.98 -16.07
C ILE A 4 -8.72 -11.69 -17.33
N PHE A 5 -7.85 -12.23 -18.18
CA PHE A 5 -8.23 -12.95 -19.38
C PHE A 5 -8.99 -14.24 -19.04
N GLU A 6 -8.51 -15.02 -18.06
CA GLU A 6 -9.18 -16.23 -17.58
C GLU A 6 -10.54 -15.91 -16.97
N ALA A 7 -10.62 -14.84 -16.16
CA ALA A 7 -11.87 -14.39 -15.56
C ALA A 7 -12.92 -13.99 -16.62
N ILE A 8 -12.50 -13.31 -17.70
CA ILE A 8 -13.37 -12.94 -18.82
C ILE A 8 -13.75 -14.17 -19.63
N SER A 9 -12.81 -15.08 -19.89
CA SER A 9 -13.09 -16.34 -20.62
C SER A 9 -14.14 -17.20 -19.96
N ASN A 10 -14.23 -17.16 -18.63
CA ASN A 10 -15.28 -17.84 -17.87
C ASN A 10 -16.70 -17.27 -18.10
N CYS A 11 -16.80 -16.14 -18.78
CA CYS A 11 -18.04 -15.46 -19.14
C CYS A 11 -18.29 -15.47 -20.67
N SER A 12 -17.55 -16.28 -21.45
CA SER A 12 -17.54 -16.24 -22.92
C SER A 12 -18.92 -16.39 -23.57
N ASP A 13 -19.84 -17.13 -22.96
CA ASP A 13 -21.19 -17.39 -23.45
C ASP A 13 -22.11 -16.17 -23.47
N ILE A 14 -21.80 -15.13 -22.71
CA ILE A 14 -22.55 -13.86 -22.66
C ILE A 14 -21.80 -12.68 -23.33
N LEU A 15 -20.60 -12.95 -23.87
CA LEU A 15 -19.79 -11.94 -24.55
C LEU A 15 -19.97 -12.02 -26.07
N THR A 16 -19.98 -10.86 -26.74
CA THR A 16 -19.99 -10.80 -28.20
C THR A 16 -18.63 -11.08 -28.82
N HIS A 17 -17.58 -10.65 -28.14
CA HIS A 17 -16.17 -10.92 -28.45
C HIS A 17 -15.34 -10.63 -27.22
N PHE A 18 -14.18 -11.25 -27.10
CA PHE A 18 -13.19 -10.96 -26.06
C PHE A 18 -11.80 -11.38 -26.53
N GLY A 19 -10.77 -10.82 -25.92
CA GLY A 19 -9.37 -11.15 -26.20
C GLY A 19 -8.44 -10.41 -25.28
N GLY A 20 -7.19 -10.86 -25.19
CA GLY A 20 -6.19 -10.20 -24.36
C GLY A 20 -5.19 -11.16 -23.73
N HIS A 21 -4.57 -10.69 -22.66
CA HIS A 21 -3.54 -11.37 -21.88
C HIS A 21 -3.87 -11.31 -20.37
N PRO A 22 -3.17 -12.06 -19.53
CA PRO A 22 -3.44 -12.06 -18.08
C PRO A 22 -3.50 -10.69 -17.39
N LEU A 23 -2.78 -9.69 -17.91
CA LEU A 23 -2.69 -8.34 -17.31
C LEU A 23 -3.61 -7.31 -17.98
N ALA A 24 -4.10 -7.58 -19.22
CA ALA A 24 -4.96 -6.66 -19.95
C ALA A 24 -5.84 -7.41 -20.95
N ALA A 25 -7.15 -7.31 -20.83
CA ALA A 25 -8.09 -7.93 -21.75
C ALA A 25 -9.24 -6.98 -22.06
N GLY A 26 -9.75 -7.13 -23.31
CA GLY A 26 -10.91 -6.39 -23.81
C GLY A 26 -12.06 -7.32 -24.12
N MET A 27 -13.29 -6.80 -24.11
CA MET A 27 -14.51 -7.56 -24.38
C MET A 27 -15.61 -6.65 -24.88
N GLY A 28 -16.57 -7.25 -25.57
CA GLY A 28 -17.87 -6.65 -25.88
C GLY A 28 -19.00 -7.48 -25.32
N LEU A 29 -20.05 -6.83 -24.85
CA LEU A 29 -21.27 -7.50 -24.38
C LEU A 29 -22.48 -6.58 -24.57
N ASN A 30 -23.68 -7.17 -24.60
CA ASN A 30 -24.90 -6.39 -24.65
C ASN A 30 -25.19 -5.72 -23.30
N VAL A 31 -25.83 -4.54 -23.31
CA VAL A 31 -26.19 -3.81 -22.10
C VAL A 31 -27.00 -4.64 -21.10
N LYS A 32 -27.94 -5.48 -21.61
CA LYS A 32 -28.76 -6.38 -20.78
C LYS A 32 -27.96 -7.42 -20.00
N ASP A 33 -26.75 -7.77 -20.47
CA ASP A 33 -25.91 -8.82 -19.90
C ASP A 33 -24.90 -8.30 -18.86
N ILE A 34 -24.80 -6.96 -18.67
CA ILE A 34 -23.84 -6.33 -17.74
C ILE A 34 -24.00 -6.85 -16.30
N ALA A 35 -25.25 -7.00 -15.81
CA ALA A 35 -25.51 -7.46 -14.46
C ALA A 35 -25.06 -8.93 -14.28
N ALA A 36 -25.32 -9.79 -15.27
CA ALA A 36 -24.92 -11.19 -15.26
C ALA A 36 -23.38 -11.30 -15.33
N PHE A 37 -22.75 -10.54 -16.19
CA PHE A 37 -21.29 -10.47 -16.30
C PHE A 37 -20.65 -10.03 -14.97
N ARG A 38 -21.14 -8.94 -14.38
CA ARG A 38 -20.64 -8.45 -13.08
C ARG A 38 -20.72 -9.53 -12.00
N LYS A 39 -21.84 -10.24 -11.92
CA LYS A 39 -22.00 -11.33 -10.96
C LYS A 39 -20.98 -12.44 -11.20
N ARG A 40 -20.88 -12.96 -12.43
CA ARG A 40 -20.02 -14.09 -12.78
C ARG A 40 -18.54 -13.81 -12.57
N ILE A 41 -18.05 -12.63 -12.98
CA ILE A 41 -16.64 -12.28 -12.81
C ILE A 41 -16.27 -12.12 -11.32
N ASN A 42 -17.20 -11.60 -10.50
CA ASN A 42 -16.99 -11.53 -9.05
C ASN A 42 -17.06 -12.92 -8.38
N ASP A 43 -17.96 -13.80 -8.83
CA ASP A 43 -18.04 -15.18 -8.33
C ASP A 43 -16.77 -15.96 -8.70
N PHE A 44 -16.27 -15.81 -9.93
CA PHE A 44 -14.97 -16.35 -10.36
C PHE A 44 -13.83 -15.86 -9.43
N ALA A 45 -13.77 -14.56 -9.19
CA ALA A 45 -12.74 -13.99 -8.32
C ALA A 45 -12.83 -14.54 -6.88
N LYS A 46 -14.02 -14.61 -6.29
CA LYS A 46 -14.24 -15.15 -4.93
C LYS A 46 -13.85 -16.64 -4.80
N ASN A 47 -14.11 -17.42 -5.85
CA ASN A 47 -13.87 -18.87 -5.82
C ASN A 47 -12.40 -19.21 -6.06
N ASN A 48 -11.74 -18.52 -6.99
CA ASN A 48 -10.36 -18.83 -7.40
C ASN A 48 -9.32 -17.98 -6.68
N TYR A 49 -9.71 -16.79 -6.21
CA TYR A 49 -8.84 -15.85 -5.51
C TYR A 49 -9.51 -15.36 -4.22
N PRO A 50 -9.72 -16.25 -3.22
CA PRO A 50 -10.36 -15.87 -1.95
C PRO A 50 -9.60 -14.73 -1.25
N VAL A 51 -8.29 -14.65 -1.45
CA VAL A 51 -7.47 -13.48 -1.16
C VAL A 51 -6.83 -13.03 -2.47
N MET A 52 -7.08 -11.78 -2.85
CA MET A 52 -6.52 -11.23 -4.07
C MET A 52 -4.98 -11.21 -4.00
N PRO A 53 -4.28 -11.62 -5.09
CA PRO A 53 -2.84 -11.58 -5.15
C PRO A 53 -2.32 -10.16 -4.92
N ILE A 54 -1.25 -10.07 -4.14
CA ILE A 54 -0.62 -8.79 -3.83
C ILE A 54 0.33 -8.42 -4.97
N GLN A 55 0.31 -7.17 -5.37
CA GLN A 55 1.31 -6.66 -6.30
C GLN A 55 2.66 -6.57 -5.59
N THR A 56 3.65 -7.25 -6.13
CA THR A 56 5.02 -7.20 -5.63
C THR A 56 5.89 -6.38 -6.57
N LEU A 57 6.75 -5.53 -6.01
CA LEU A 57 7.80 -4.84 -6.74
C LEU A 57 9.11 -5.60 -6.55
N LYS A 58 9.65 -6.12 -7.65
CA LYS A 58 10.96 -6.78 -7.62
C LYS A 58 12.06 -5.72 -7.49
N ILE A 59 12.93 -5.92 -6.52
CA ILE A 59 14.16 -5.14 -6.36
C ILE A 59 15.30 -5.96 -6.94
N ASP A 60 15.96 -5.45 -7.97
CA ASP A 60 17.03 -6.17 -8.66
C ASP A 60 18.34 -6.12 -7.88
N CYS A 61 18.62 -4.99 -7.21
CA CYS A 61 19.84 -4.84 -6.44
C CYS A 61 19.65 -3.90 -5.23
N LYS A 62 20.25 -4.27 -4.11
CA LYS A 62 20.44 -3.40 -2.94
C LYS A 62 21.58 -2.43 -3.21
N LEU A 63 21.34 -1.12 -3.08
CA LEU A 63 22.33 -0.11 -3.36
C LEU A 63 22.59 0.78 -2.14
N SER A 64 23.86 1.02 -1.83
CA SER A 64 24.21 2.05 -0.85
C SER A 64 24.27 3.42 -1.52
N PRO A 65 23.85 4.51 -0.86
CA PRO A 65 23.98 5.86 -1.38
C PRO A 65 25.39 6.27 -1.84
N TYR A 66 26.42 5.63 -1.30
CA TYR A 66 27.81 5.87 -1.67
C TYR A 66 28.14 5.43 -3.11
N TYR A 67 27.45 4.44 -3.63
CA TYR A 67 27.64 3.92 -5.00
C TYR A 67 26.76 4.63 -6.03
N LEU A 68 25.99 5.62 -5.64
CA LEU A 68 25.25 6.47 -6.57
C LEU A 68 26.23 7.44 -7.25
N THR A 69 26.86 6.97 -8.32
CA THR A 69 27.86 7.72 -9.12
C THR A 69 27.39 7.86 -10.56
N LEU A 70 27.93 8.84 -11.28
CA LEU A 70 27.67 8.97 -12.72
C LEU A 70 28.18 7.76 -13.49
N ASP A 71 29.29 7.17 -13.06
CA ASP A 71 29.86 5.96 -13.68
C ASP A 71 28.86 4.78 -13.59
N LEU A 72 28.24 4.58 -12.42
CA LEU A 72 27.18 3.56 -12.29
C LEU A 72 26.07 3.78 -13.32
N VAL A 73 25.59 5.02 -13.45
CA VAL A 73 24.48 5.32 -14.37
C VAL A 73 24.90 5.21 -15.83
N ASN A 74 26.14 5.58 -16.16
CA ASN A 74 26.68 5.38 -17.53
C ASN A 74 26.77 3.87 -17.86
N ASN A 75 27.24 3.04 -16.93
CA ASN A 75 27.30 1.59 -17.13
C ASN A 75 25.90 0.96 -17.24
N LEU A 76 24.89 1.51 -16.56
CA LEU A 76 23.49 1.06 -16.72
C LEU A 76 22.94 1.34 -18.12
N ALA A 77 23.42 2.36 -18.81
CA ALA A 77 23.01 2.64 -20.19
C ALA A 77 23.46 1.55 -21.17
N GLU A 78 24.47 0.74 -20.85
CA GLU A 78 24.87 -0.41 -21.65
C GLU A 78 23.82 -1.54 -21.68
N LEU A 79 22.86 -1.52 -20.72
CA LEU A 79 21.75 -2.46 -20.68
C LEU A 79 20.57 -2.05 -21.57
N GLU A 80 20.60 -0.85 -22.16
CA GLU A 80 19.55 -0.35 -23.03
C GLU A 80 19.53 -1.06 -24.40
N PRO A 81 18.39 -1.13 -25.10
CA PRO A 81 17.12 -0.48 -24.79
C PRO A 81 16.29 -1.27 -23.77
N PHE A 82 15.66 -0.55 -22.83
CA PHE A 82 14.73 -1.15 -21.88
C PHE A 82 13.35 -1.35 -22.53
N GLY A 83 12.68 -2.46 -22.18
CA GLY A 83 11.36 -2.83 -22.70
C GLY A 83 10.70 -3.93 -21.89
N THR A 84 9.73 -4.63 -22.48
CA THR A 84 8.92 -5.66 -21.81
C THR A 84 9.76 -6.79 -21.22
N ASP A 85 10.72 -7.32 -21.99
CA ASP A 85 11.57 -8.45 -21.58
C ASP A 85 12.94 -8.00 -21.02
N ASN A 86 13.22 -6.71 -21.08
CA ASN A 86 14.42 -6.09 -20.52
C ASN A 86 14.02 -4.86 -19.70
N ALA A 87 13.43 -5.09 -18.53
CA ALA A 87 12.97 -4.00 -17.68
C ALA A 87 14.15 -3.20 -17.10
N GLN A 88 13.98 -1.87 -17.03
CA GLN A 88 14.97 -1.03 -16.34
C GLN A 88 15.14 -1.47 -14.88
N PRO A 89 16.37 -1.71 -14.40
CA PRO A 89 16.65 -2.18 -13.05
C PRO A 89 16.06 -1.26 -11.97
N VAL A 90 15.52 -1.89 -10.92
CA VAL A 90 15.01 -1.20 -9.73
C VAL A 90 15.97 -1.44 -8.57
N PHE A 91 16.47 -0.36 -8.02
CA PHE A 91 17.41 -0.39 -6.90
C PHE A 91 16.71 -0.11 -5.58
N GLY A 92 17.05 -0.90 -4.54
CA GLY A 92 16.58 -0.67 -3.18
C GLY A 92 17.59 0.16 -2.38
N LEU A 93 17.16 1.34 -1.93
CA LEU A 93 17.90 2.17 -0.97
C LEU A 93 17.25 2.02 0.40
N TYR A 94 17.96 1.44 1.36
CA TYR A 94 17.37 1.04 2.64
C TYR A 94 17.87 1.88 3.81
N ASN A 95 16.94 2.17 4.76
CA ASN A 95 17.22 2.91 5.99
C ASN A 95 17.82 4.31 5.73
N LEU A 96 17.13 5.10 4.91
CA LEU A 96 17.46 6.50 4.70
C LEU A 96 16.58 7.39 5.57
N THR A 97 17.18 8.30 6.32
CA THR A 97 16.43 9.30 7.09
C THR A 97 15.98 10.44 6.18
N LEU A 98 14.69 10.71 6.19
CA LEU A 98 14.07 11.79 5.42
C LEU A 98 14.54 13.15 5.93
N THR A 99 15.14 13.95 5.08
CA THR A 99 15.72 15.27 5.44
C THR A 99 14.96 16.43 4.83
N ASN A 100 14.34 16.24 3.67
CA ASN A 100 13.52 17.26 3.02
C ASN A 100 12.48 16.65 2.09
N VAL A 101 11.30 17.30 2.02
CA VAL A 101 10.25 17.00 1.05
C VAL A 101 9.70 18.32 0.53
N ALA A 102 9.68 18.48 -0.78
CA ALA A 102 9.15 19.68 -1.43
C ALA A 102 8.28 19.32 -2.63
N ALA A 103 7.18 20.03 -2.80
CA ALA A 103 6.36 19.93 -4.00
C ALA A 103 7.07 20.56 -5.20
N ILE A 104 6.97 19.93 -6.35
CA ILE A 104 7.48 20.43 -7.65
C ILE A 104 6.42 20.18 -8.74
N GLY A 105 6.59 20.83 -9.90
CA GLY A 105 5.70 20.67 -11.04
C GLY A 105 4.23 21.00 -10.68
N ASP A 106 3.99 22.23 -10.26
CA ASP A 106 2.67 22.72 -9.83
C ASP A 106 2.01 21.87 -8.72
N GLY A 107 2.83 21.32 -7.84
CA GLY A 107 2.37 20.50 -6.72
C GLY A 107 2.06 19.04 -7.05
N LYS A 108 2.23 18.62 -8.30
CA LYS A 108 1.86 17.26 -8.79
C LYS A 108 2.92 16.19 -8.51
N HIS A 109 4.11 16.58 -8.08
CA HIS A 109 5.24 15.70 -7.86
C HIS A 109 5.99 16.11 -6.59
N LEU A 110 6.76 15.18 -6.03
CA LEU A 110 7.60 15.44 -4.87
C LEU A 110 9.08 15.32 -5.21
N LYS A 111 9.86 16.31 -4.76
CA LYS A 111 11.30 16.20 -4.61
C LYS A 111 11.57 15.78 -3.17
N ILE A 112 12.21 14.64 -3.00
CA ILE A 112 12.52 14.04 -1.69
C ILE A 112 14.02 13.98 -1.52
N GLU A 113 14.50 14.44 -0.37
CA GLU A 113 15.89 14.29 0.03
C GLU A 113 15.95 13.40 1.28
N ALA A 114 16.79 12.37 1.24
CA ALA A 114 17.01 11.48 2.36
C ALA A 114 18.48 11.13 2.48
N ALA A 115 18.95 10.88 3.70
CA ALA A 115 20.36 10.68 3.97
C ALA A 115 20.62 9.40 4.77
N LYS A 116 21.80 8.82 4.54
CA LYS A 116 22.32 7.69 5.31
C LYS A 116 23.82 7.87 5.54
N LYS A 117 24.24 7.82 6.81
CA LYS A 117 25.67 7.95 7.20
C LYS A 117 26.35 9.16 6.54
N GLY A 118 25.68 10.33 6.52
CA GLY A 118 26.23 11.56 5.95
C GLY A 118 26.13 11.70 4.42
N LYS A 119 25.69 10.68 3.69
CA LYS A 119 25.48 10.77 2.24
C LYS A 119 24.00 11.06 1.96
N SER A 120 23.71 12.19 1.33
CA SER A 120 22.36 12.58 0.91
C SER A 120 22.05 12.08 -0.51
N VAL A 121 20.80 11.69 -0.73
CA VAL A 121 20.25 11.31 -2.03
C VAL A 121 19.05 12.20 -2.33
N ARG A 122 19.02 12.76 -3.54
CA ARG A 122 17.87 13.50 -4.08
C ARG A 122 17.11 12.61 -5.02
N MET A 123 15.81 12.53 -4.83
CA MET A 123 14.91 11.64 -5.57
C MET A 123 13.65 12.39 -5.96
N VAL A 124 12.98 11.93 -7.00
CA VAL A 124 11.70 12.49 -7.44
C VAL A 124 10.64 11.39 -7.40
N LYS A 125 9.50 11.68 -6.78
CA LYS A 125 8.28 10.87 -6.85
C LYS A 125 7.27 11.59 -7.72
N PHE A 126 7.01 11.03 -8.90
CA PHE A 126 6.00 11.56 -9.81
C PHE A 126 4.58 11.21 -9.35
N ARG A 127 3.62 12.07 -9.70
CA ARG A 127 2.18 11.89 -9.48
C ARG A 127 1.84 11.61 -8.01
N THR A 128 2.47 12.34 -7.10
CA THR A 128 2.21 12.30 -5.67
C THR A 128 2.31 13.71 -5.13
N THR A 129 1.32 14.14 -4.38
CA THR A 129 1.26 15.46 -3.74
C THR A 129 1.78 15.40 -2.30
N LEU A 130 2.03 16.54 -1.68
CA LEU A 130 2.43 16.60 -0.26
C LEU A 130 1.36 16.01 0.66
N ASP A 131 0.08 16.19 0.32
CA ASP A 131 -1.04 15.68 1.13
C ASP A 131 -1.17 14.16 1.09
N GLU A 132 -0.69 13.53 0.03
CA GLU A 132 -0.68 12.07 -0.14
C GLU A 132 0.55 11.41 0.48
N PHE A 133 1.54 12.19 0.92
CA PHE A 133 2.79 11.65 1.46
C PHE A 133 2.70 11.50 2.99
N PRO A 134 2.67 10.25 3.54
CA PRO A 134 2.34 9.98 4.93
C PRO A 134 3.50 10.19 5.92
N HIS A 135 4.68 10.56 5.43
CA HIS A 135 5.90 10.61 6.22
C HIS A 135 6.35 12.04 6.50
N LYS A 136 7.09 12.22 7.59
CA LYS A 136 7.63 13.49 8.04
C LYS A 136 9.16 13.48 8.09
N ILE A 137 9.76 14.66 8.08
CA ILE A 137 11.21 14.83 8.25
C ILE A 137 11.64 14.14 9.54
N GLY A 138 12.70 13.33 9.46
CA GLY A 138 13.22 12.49 10.53
C GLY A 138 12.78 11.03 10.44
N ASP A 139 11.73 10.69 9.68
CA ASP A 139 11.35 9.30 9.45
C ASP A 139 12.42 8.56 8.67
N THR A 140 12.58 7.27 8.96
CA THR A 140 13.49 6.39 8.23
C THR A 140 12.71 5.54 7.25
N LEU A 141 13.08 5.64 5.97
CA LEU A 141 12.35 5.03 4.85
C LEU A 141 13.27 4.15 4.00
N ASP A 142 12.64 3.15 3.36
CA ASP A 142 13.21 2.39 2.26
C ASP A 142 12.61 2.91 0.95
N PHE A 143 13.45 3.07 -0.06
CA PHE A 143 13.03 3.54 -1.39
C PHE A 143 13.38 2.52 -2.46
N ALA A 144 12.46 2.27 -3.36
CA ALA A 144 12.70 1.59 -4.63
C ALA A 144 12.86 2.65 -5.71
N VAL A 145 14.01 2.69 -6.37
CA VAL A 145 14.33 3.74 -7.34
C VAL A 145 14.81 3.18 -8.67
N LYS A 146 14.47 3.88 -9.75
CA LYS A 146 15.12 3.75 -11.05
C LYS A 146 16.12 4.87 -11.22
N LEU A 147 17.26 4.56 -11.82
CA LEU A 147 18.35 5.49 -12.01
C LEU A 147 18.51 5.82 -13.50
N SER A 148 18.71 7.08 -13.80
CA SER A 148 19.03 7.55 -15.15
C SER A 148 19.96 8.75 -15.07
N LYS A 149 20.58 9.07 -16.19
CA LYS A 149 21.35 10.30 -16.36
C LYS A 149 20.42 11.44 -16.82
N SER A 150 20.55 12.60 -16.25
CA SER A 150 19.93 13.83 -16.74
C SER A 150 20.98 14.91 -16.90
N THR A 151 20.88 15.71 -17.97
CA THR A 151 21.80 16.82 -18.22
C THR A 151 21.06 18.14 -18.05
N PHE A 152 21.60 19.03 -17.23
CA PHE A 152 21.09 20.37 -17.03
C PHE A 152 22.23 21.39 -17.01
N LYS A 153 22.12 22.46 -17.81
CA LYS A 153 23.15 23.48 -17.98
C LYS A 153 24.54 22.90 -18.27
N ASN A 154 24.61 21.93 -19.19
CA ASN A 154 25.82 21.20 -19.58
C ASN A 154 26.51 20.43 -18.45
N LYS A 155 25.82 20.10 -17.39
CA LYS A 155 26.29 19.22 -16.31
C LYS A 155 25.41 18.00 -16.19
N ASP A 156 26.05 16.85 -16.05
CA ASP A 156 25.36 15.58 -15.85
C ASP A 156 25.05 15.35 -14.38
N TYR A 157 23.86 14.86 -14.12
CA TYR A 157 23.33 14.53 -12.79
C TYR A 157 22.71 13.15 -12.79
N ILE A 158 22.73 12.52 -11.63
CA ILE A 158 21.98 11.30 -11.39
C ILE A 158 20.53 11.70 -11.14
N SER A 159 19.62 11.18 -11.95
CA SER A 159 18.18 11.23 -11.72
C SER A 159 17.75 9.95 -11.04
N ALA A 160 17.29 10.03 -9.80
CA ALA A 160 16.72 8.92 -9.06
C ALA A 160 15.18 9.09 -9.01
N GLN A 161 14.48 8.27 -9.77
CA GLN A 161 13.02 8.24 -9.79
C GLN A 161 12.50 7.22 -8.79
N ILE A 162 11.71 7.68 -7.82
CA ILE A 162 11.07 6.78 -6.85
C ILE A 162 9.92 6.03 -7.55
N VAL A 163 10.04 4.71 -7.59
CA VAL A 163 8.98 3.79 -8.00
C VAL A 163 8.02 3.60 -6.85
N ASP A 164 8.57 3.23 -5.67
CA ASP A 164 7.83 3.01 -4.44
C ASP A 164 8.66 3.36 -3.21
N PHE A 165 8.03 3.53 -2.06
CA PHE A 165 8.69 3.78 -0.77
C PHE A 165 7.88 3.18 0.36
N ARG A 166 8.53 2.91 1.48
CA ARG A 166 7.89 2.42 2.70
C ARG A 166 8.66 2.84 3.95
N LYS A 167 8.03 2.77 5.10
CA LYS A 167 8.72 2.90 6.39
C LYS A 167 9.75 1.77 6.54
N SER A 168 10.95 2.11 6.99
CA SER A 168 12.00 1.11 7.23
C SER A 168 11.70 0.24 8.45
N GLY A 169 12.20 -0.99 8.42
CA GLY A 169 12.07 -1.92 9.55
C GLY A 169 10.72 -2.64 9.64
N ILE A 170 9.85 -2.47 8.64
CA ILE A 170 8.60 -3.21 8.56
C ILE A 170 8.89 -4.66 8.19
N ASP A 171 8.38 -5.60 8.99
CA ASP A 171 8.34 -7.02 8.65
C ASP A 171 7.20 -7.25 7.64
N ILE A 172 7.57 -7.29 6.37
CA ILE A 172 6.64 -7.45 5.24
C ILE A 172 5.99 -8.82 5.24
N ASP A 173 6.71 -9.86 5.63
CA ASP A 173 6.16 -11.22 5.69
C ASP A 173 5.12 -11.33 6.82
N LYS A 174 5.38 -10.69 7.96
CA LYS A 174 4.41 -10.54 9.05
C LYS A 174 3.16 -9.79 8.56
N TYR A 175 3.33 -8.63 7.90
CA TYR A 175 2.21 -7.85 7.38
C TYR A 175 1.32 -8.66 6.44
N TYR A 176 1.91 -9.35 5.46
CA TYR A 176 1.13 -10.14 4.50
C TYR A 176 0.43 -11.32 5.16
N ARG A 177 1.10 -12.00 6.09
CA ARG A 177 0.50 -13.11 6.85
C ARG A 177 -0.69 -12.63 7.66
N GLU A 178 -0.56 -11.54 8.40
CA GLU A 178 -1.64 -11.01 9.24
C GLU A 178 -2.80 -10.46 8.42
N LYS A 179 -2.52 -9.78 7.30
CA LYS A 179 -3.53 -9.29 6.36
C LYS A 179 -4.30 -10.45 5.73
N ASN A 180 -3.60 -11.49 5.29
CA ASN A 180 -4.22 -12.70 4.75
C ASN A 180 -5.08 -13.42 5.79
N ASP A 181 -4.61 -13.55 7.02
CA ASP A 181 -5.35 -14.16 8.12
C ASP A 181 -6.65 -13.39 8.43
N TYR A 182 -6.60 -12.06 8.45
CA TYR A 182 -7.79 -11.22 8.60
C TYR A 182 -8.79 -11.42 7.45
N LEU A 183 -8.33 -11.44 6.21
CA LEU A 183 -9.19 -11.64 5.04
C LEU A 183 -9.83 -13.03 5.03
N LEU A 184 -9.09 -14.08 5.36
CA LEU A 184 -9.61 -15.44 5.48
C LEU A 184 -10.65 -15.57 6.62
N PHE A 185 -10.42 -14.88 7.74
CA PHE A 185 -11.39 -14.81 8.83
C PHE A 185 -12.71 -14.14 8.38
N LYS A 186 -12.63 -13.01 7.66
CA LYS A 186 -13.81 -12.31 7.11
C LYS A 186 -14.61 -13.20 6.16
N LEU A 187 -13.96 -14.15 5.48
CA LEU A 187 -14.57 -15.13 4.58
C LEU A 187 -15.10 -16.39 5.32
N GLY A 188 -14.96 -16.46 6.66
CA GLY A 188 -15.35 -17.63 7.45
C GLY A 188 -14.48 -18.86 7.23
N LYS A 189 -13.31 -18.71 6.60
CA LYS A 189 -12.39 -19.81 6.28
C LYS A 189 -11.31 -20.07 7.35
N LYS A 190 -11.22 -19.22 8.35
CA LYS A 190 -10.22 -19.33 9.43
C LYS A 190 -10.75 -18.67 10.71
N ASN A 191 -10.56 -19.34 11.86
CA ASN A 191 -10.77 -18.77 13.18
C ASN A 191 -9.41 -18.43 13.78
N LYS A 192 -9.27 -17.23 14.39
CA LYS A 192 -8.05 -16.84 15.12
C LYS A 192 -8.39 -15.96 16.32
N THR A 193 -7.89 -16.40 17.48
CA THR A 193 -7.98 -15.66 18.75
C THR A 193 -7.18 -14.36 18.74
N GLU A 194 -6.11 -14.29 17.94
CA GLU A 194 -5.20 -13.13 17.84
C GLU A 194 -5.81 -11.91 17.11
N LEU A 195 -7.04 -12.04 16.60
CA LEU A 195 -7.71 -10.93 15.89
C LEU A 195 -8.51 -10.03 16.80
N TYR A 196 -8.80 -10.47 18.05
CA TYR A 196 -9.61 -9.70 18.98
C TYR A 196 -8.80 -8.53 19.58
N PRO A 197 -9.25 -7.27 19.38
CA PRO A 197 -8.60 -6.13 20.01
C PRO A 197 -9.11 -5.99 21.46
N ASN A 198 -8.26 -6.38 22.41
CA ASN A 198 -8.57 -6.15 23.82
C ASN A 198 -8.58 -4.65 24.14
N ARG A 199 -8.92 -4.30 25.40
CA ARG A 199 -9.03 -2.92 25.85
C ARG A 199 -7.74 -2.13 25.67
N ASP A 200 -6.58 -2.76 25.88
CA ASP A 200 -5.29 -2.09 25.78
C ASP A 200 -4.96 -1.77 24.32
N ILE A 201 -5.21 -2.69 23.41
CA ILE A 201 -5.08 -2.48 21.96
C ILE A 201 -6.00 -1.34 21.49
N CYS A 202 -7.27 -1.37 21.88
CA CYS A 202 -8.21 -0.28 21.57
C CYS A 202 -7.71 1.07 22.12
N ALA A 203 -7.15 1.08 23.32
CA ALA A 203 -6.58 2.29 23.91
C ALA A 203 -5.36 2.82 23.13
N VAL A 204 -4.49 1.94 22.67
CA VAL A 204 -3.33 2.31 21.81
C VAL A 204 -3.82 2.99 20.53
N VAL A 205 -4.74 2.33 19.81
CA VAL A 205 -5.27 2.87 18.54
C VAL A 205 -5.96 4.23 18.77
N TYR A 206 -6.84 4.32 19.74
CA TYR A 206 -7.60 5.54 20.01
C TYR A 206 -6.71 6.71 20.45
N LYS A 207 -5.73 6.46 21.32
CA LYS A 207 -4.74 7.46 21.73
C LYS A 207 -3.92 7.96 20.55
N TYR A 208 -3.51 7.06 19.66
CA TYR A 208 -2.77 7.44 18.45
C TYR A 208 -3.63 8.33 17.55
N LEU A 209 -4.85 7.93 17.22
CA LEU A 209 -5.77 8.73 16.41
C LEU A 209 -6.03 10.11 17.05
N LYS A 210 -6.18 10.16 18.38
CA LYS A 210 -6.36 11.42 19.09
C LYS A 210 -5.13 12.32 19.01
N SER A 211 -3.92 11.77 19.11
CA SER A 211 -2.67 12.53 18.98
C SER A 211 -2.48 13.12 17.58
N GLN A 212 -2.98 12.42 16.54
CA GLN A 212 -2.94 12.87 15.14
C GLN A 212 -4.15 13.72 14.74
N LYS A 213 -5.13 13.94 15.65
CA LYS A 213 -6.43 14.62 15.38
C LYS A 213 -7.24 13.94 14.26
N GLY A 214 -7.19 12.61 14.18
CA GLY A 214 -7.72 11.77 13.12
C GLY A 214 -6.61 11.08 12.32
N TYR A 215 -6.93 10.59 11.12
CA TYR A 215 -5.92 10.00 10.21
C TYR A 215 -6.37 10.11 8.76
N LYS A 216 -5.53 10.66 7.89
CA LYS A 216 -5.89 10.98 6.49
C LYS A 216 -5.27 10.04 5.45
N TYR A 217 -4.38 9.16 5.87
CA TYR A 217 -3.70 8.23 4.96
C TYR A 217 -4.37 6.85 4.94
N THR A 218 -3.79 5.89 4.25
CA THR A 218 -4.39 4.58 4.08
C THR A 218 -4.43 3.77 5.38
N PHE A 219 -5.27 2.72 5.40
CA PHE A 219 -5.29 1.76 6.51
C PHE A 219 -3.93 1.08 6.69
N ASP A 220 -3.25 0.74 5.59
CA ASP A 220 -1.96 0.08 5.64
C ASP A 220 -0.89 1.01 6.25
N ASP A 221 -0.92 2.32 5.95
CA ASP A 221 -0.03 3.30 6.59
C ASP A 221 -0.30 3.38 8.10
N LEU A 222 -1.56 3.40 8.51
CA LEU A 222 -1.91 3.38 9.94
C LEU A 222 -1.44 2.10 10.63
N TYR A 223 -1.61 0.95 9.96
CA TYR A 223 -1.09 -0.31 10.48
C TYR A 223 0.43 -0.25 10.67
N PHE A 224 1.18 0.26 9.70
CA PHE A 224 2.64 0.35 9.79
C PHE A 224 3.12 1.26 10.92
N GLU A 225 2.35 2.28 11.29
CA GLU A 225 2.65 3.08 12.49
C GLU A 225 2.46 2.31 13.79
N LEU A 226 1.53 1.35 13.83
CA LEU A 226 1.11 0.62 15.02
C LEU A 226 1.54 -0.87 15.05
N ALA A 227 2.22 -1.37 14.01
CA ALA A 227 2.54 -2.79 13.80
C ALA A 227 3.38 -3.44 14.92
N ASN A 228 4.07 -2.63 15.74
CA ASN A 228 4.80 -3.10 16.92
C ASN A 228 3.90 -3.38 18.13
N TYR A 229 2.66 -2.92 18.12
CA TYR A 229 1.74 -3.00 19.27
C TYR A 229 0.54 -3.90 19.03
N LEU A 230 0.19 -4.16 17.75
CA LEU A 230 -1.03 -4.87 17.39
C LEU A 230 -0.89 -5.60 16.04
N THR A 231 -1.83 -6.51 15.78
CA THR A 231 -1.93 -7.19 14.48
C THR A 231 -2.86 -6.44 13.53
N TYR A 232 -2.76 -6.77 12.23
CA TYR A 232 -3.60 -6.18 11.17
C TYR A 232 -5.10 -6.32 11.49
N GLY A 233 -5.52 -7.52 11.92
CA GLY A 233 -6.92 -7.79 12.27
C GLY A 233 -7.37 -7.03 13.52
N GLN A 234 -6.52 -6.91 14.53
CA GLN A 234 -6.82 -6.11 15.74
C GLN A 234 -7.06 -4.64 15.39
N LEU A 235 -6.26 -4.06 14.50
CA LEU A 235 -6.49 -2.69 14.04
C LEU A 235 -7.84 -2.57 13.32
N ALA A 236 -8.13 -3.50 12.39
CA ALA A 236 -9.36 -3.48 11.62
C ALA A 236 -10.59 -3.53 12.52
N PHE A 237 -10.64 -4.49 13.45
CA PHE A 237 -11.78 -4.63 14.36
C PHE A 237 -11.87 -3.53 15.41
N ALA A 238 -10.74 -2.96 15.83
CA ALA A 238 -10.77 -1.78 16.71
C ALA A 238 -11.42 -0.58 16.00
N LEU A 239 -11.06 -0.32 14.74
CA LEU A 239 -11.67 0.75 13.95
C LEU A 239 -13.15 0.51 13.67
N ASP A 240 -13.55 -0.74 13.36
CA ASP A 240 -14.96 -1.11 13.17
C ASP A 240 -15.75 -0.84 14.46
N ALA A 241 -15.25 -1.29 15.62
CA ALA A 241 -15.88 -1.04 16.91
C ALA A 241 -15.94 0.45 17.28
N PHE A 242 -14.94 1.25 16.94
CA PHE A 242 -14.96 2.69 17.18
C PHE A 242 -16.02 3.40 16.33
N GLU A 243 -16.19 3.00 15.09
CA GLU A 243 -17.20 3.56 14.20
C GLU A 243 -18.62 3.19 14.67
N GLU A 244 -18.87 1.91 15.01
CA GLU A 244 -20.14 1.47 15.62
C GLU A 244 -20.46 2.20 16.92
N ALA A 245 -19.44 2.45 17.77
CA ALA A 245 -19.60 3.18 19.02
C ALA A 245 -19.70 4.71 18.82
N GLY A 246 -19.66 5.20 17.57
CA GLY A 246 -19.74 6.62 17.26
C GLY A 246 -18.52 7.44 17.70
N LEU A 247 -17.37 6.81 17.93
CA LEU A 247 -16.12 7.48 18.33
C LEU A 247 -15.38 8.10 17.15
N ILE A 248 -15.51 7.48 16.00
CA ILE A 248 -14.88 7.91 14.75
C ILE A 248 -15.89 7.84 13.59
N LYS A 249 -15.54 8.51 12.48
CA LYS A 249 -16.20 8.39 11.17
C LYS A 249 -15.14 8.09 10.12
N ARG A 250 -15.43 7.16 9.20
CA ARG A 250 -14.54 6.77 8.09
C ARG A 250 -15.18 7.11 6.74
N GLU A 251 -14.85 8.29 6.21
CA GLU A 251 -15.27 8.76 4.88
C GLU A 251 -14.04 9.20 4.08
N GLY A 252 -13.26 8.21 3.58
CA GLY A 252 -11.94 8.45 3.01
C GLY A 252 -10.87 8.65 4.07
N ASN A 253 -11.12 9.57 5.02
CA ASN A 253 -10.26 9.83 6.19
C ASN A 253 -10.91 9.30 7.47
N ILE A 254 -10.12 9.09 8.51
CA ILE A 254 -10.62 8.81 9.86
C ILE A 254 -10.71 10.13 10.62
N THR A 255 -11.91 10.54 10.98
CA THR A 255 -12.17 11.73 11.83
C THR A 255 -12.66 11.31 13.20
N LEU A 256 -12.30 12.08 14.24
CA LEU A 256 -12.77 11.84 15.61
C LEU A 256 -14.08 12.59 15.81
N ASN A 257 -15.05 11.92 16.44
CA ASN A 257 -16.28 12.56 16.88
C ASN A 257 -16.09 13.14 18.29
N ASP A 258 -16.76 14.25 18.56
CA ASP A 258 -16.79 14.84 19.92
C ASP A 258 -17.79 14.04 20.79
N VAL A 259 -17.28 13.12 21.60
CA VAL A 259 -18.08 12.21 22.43
C VAL A 259 -17.96 12.62 23.89
N LYS A 260 -19.10 13.03 24.48
CA LYS A 260 -19.18 13.49 25.88
C LYS A 260 -19.21 12.35 26.91
N THR A 261 -19.51 11.12 26.49
CA THR A 261 -19.64 9.96 27.37
C THR A 261 -18.68 8.84 26.99
N LYS A 262 -18.26 8.03 27.99
CA LYS A 262 -17.45 6.84 27.74
C LYS A 262 -18.26 5.81 26.94
N ALA A 263 -17.77 5.41 25.79
CA ALA A 263 -18.34 4.32 25.00
C ALA A 263 -17.91 2.96 25.58
N ASN A 264 -18.85 2.01 25.63
CA ASN A 264 -18.55 0.63 25.97
C ASN A 264 -18.37 -0.18 24.67
N LEU A 265 -17.13 -0.37 24.24
CA LEU A 265 -16.78 -1.07 23.01
C LEU A 265 -17.18 -2.56 23.04
N GLU A 266 -17.22 -3.19 24.21
CA GLU A 266 -17.60 -4.61 24.34
C GLU A 266 -19.06 -4.91 23.95
N ARG A 267 -19.88 -3.87 23.85
CA ARG A 267 -21.28 -3.95 23.42
C ARG A 267 -21.48 -3.72 21.92
N THR A 268 -20.41 -3.43 21.19
CA THR A 268 -20.48 -3.31 19.73
C THR A 268 -20.74 -4.67 19.09
N ASP A 269 -21.50 -4.68 18.01
CA ASP A 269 -21.82 -5.91 17.27
C ASP A 269 -20.54 -6.59 16.79
N THR A 270 -19.59 -5.81 16.29
CA THR A 270 -18.27 -6.30 15.85
C THR A 270 -17.57 -7.11 16.92
N LEU A 271 -17.40 -6.57 18.13
CA LEU A 271 -16.65 -7.26 19.19
C LEU A 271 -17.46 -8.43 19.82
N THR A 272 -18.79 -8.31 19.86
CA THR A 272 -19.67 -9.39 20.34
C THR A 272 -19.62 -10.60 19.41
N VAL A 273 -19.76 -10.37 18.10
CA VAL A 273 -19.67 -11.44 17.10
C VAL A 273 -18.27 -12.05 17.05
N LEU A 274 -17.23 -11.22 17.20
CA LEU A 274 -15.85 -11.71 17.22
C LEU A 274 -15.58 -12.60 18.43
N LYS A 275 -16.07 -12.25 19.63
CA LYS A 275 -15.99 -13.10 20.83
C LYS A 275 -16.70 -14.45 20.63
N GLY A 276 -17.83 -14.47 19.94
CA GLY A 276 -18.58 -15.70 19.68
C GLY A 276 -17.96 -16.63 18.63
N ARG A 277 -16.98 -16.14 17.84
CA ARG A 277 -16.24 -16.91 16.82
C ARG A 277 -14.82 -17.33 17.27
N LEU A 278 -14.39 -16.88 18.43
CA LEU A 278 -13.11 -17.25 19.04
C LEU A 278 -13.26 -18.42 19.99
#